data_3200119af345bfdce2f1ae4a448826c1
#
_entry.id   3200119af345bfdce2f1ae4a448826c1
#
_cell.length_a   1.000
_cell.length_b   1.000
_cell.length_c   1.000
_cell.angle_alpha   90.00
_cell.angle_beta   90.00
_cell.angle_gamma   90.00
#
_symmetry.space_group_name_H-M   'P 1'
#
loop_
_entity.id
_entity.type
_entity.pdbx_description
1 polymer ?
#
loop_
_entity_poly.entity_id
_entity_poly.type
_entity_poly.pdbx_seq_one_letter_code
_entity_poly.pdbx_strand_id
1 'polypeptide(L)' 'MTDRQKATEILSRMYDLGISPDEILEHILYNFLSGSEALEAMEDSRDEFIPGEDMED' A
#
# COMPACT_ATOMS: atom_id res chain seq x y z
N MET A 1 10.77 18.32 7.10
CA MET A 1 10.41 17.08 6.41
C MET A 1 9.06 16.59 6.91
N THR A 2 8.18 16.26 6.01
CA THR A 2 6.85 15.79 6.40
C THR A 2 6.90 14.31 6.75
N ASP A 3 5.86 13.87 7.43
CA ASP A 3 5.75 12.44 7.76
C ASP A 3 5.71 11.58 6.49
N ARG A 4 5.06 12.08 5.45
CA ARG A 4 4.98 11.35 4.20
C ARG A 4 6.37 11.20 3.57
N GLN A 5 7.17 12.25 3.61
CA GLN A 5 8.52 12.19 3.06
C GLN A 5 9.38 11.22 3.83
N LYS A 6 9.25 11.23 5.16
CA LYS A 6 9.96 10.26 5.98
C LYS A 6 9.56 8.84 5.65
N ALA A 7 8.27 8.60 5.52
CA ALA A 7 7.79 7.26 5.19
C ALA A 7 8.34 6.80 3.84
N THR A 8 8.36 7.71 2.88
CA THR A 8 8.88 7.39 1.55
C THR A 8 10.36 7.04 1.60
N GLU A 9 11.11 7.75 2.41
CA GLU A 9 12.54 7.47 2.54
C GLU A 9 12.76 6.10 3.17
N ILE A 10 11.96 5.75 4.17
CA ILE A 10 12.07 4.44 4.79
C ILE A 10 11.74 3.35 3.78
N LEU A 11 10.72 3.57 2.98
CA LEU A 11 10.34 2.62 1.96
C LEU A 11 11.47 2.41 0.94
N SER A 12 12.07 3.51 0.50
CA SER A 12 13.19 3.42 -0.44
C SER A 12 14.34 2.62 0.15
N ARG A 13 14.61 2.81 1.42
CA ARG A 13 15.67 2.08 2.06
C ARG A 13 15.38 0.59 2.11
N MET A 14 14.13 0.24 2.37
CA MET A 14 13.76 -1.17 2.39
C MET A 14 13.92 -1.80 1.02
N TYR A 15 13.59 -1.08 -0.03
CA TYR A 15 13.83 -1.58 -1.38
C TYR A 15 15.31 -1.79 -1.63
N ASP A 16 16.14 -0.85 -1.18
CA ASP A 16 17.59 -0.97 -1.34
C ASP A 16 18.13 -2.18 -0.62
N LEU A 17 17.49 -2.59 0.47
CA LEU A 17 17.91 -3.77 1.21
C LEU A 17 17.36 -5.07 0.63
N GLY A 18 16.61 -4.98 -0.44
CA GLY A 18 16.10 -6.16 -1.12
C GLY A 18 14.78 -6.68 -0.58
N ILE A 19 14.10 -5.90 0.24
CA ILE A 19 12.82 -6.33 0.78
C ILE A 19 11.76 -6.15 -0.29
N SER A 20 10.97 -7.19 -0.51
CA SER A 20 10.00 -7.18 -1.59
C SER A 20 8.80 -6.28 -1.23
N PRO A 21 8.23 -5.58 -2.21
CA PRO A 21 7.04 -4.78 -1.95
C PRO A 21 5.88 -5.59 -1.39
N ASP A 22 5.78 -6.84 -1.79
CA ASP A 22 4.71 -7.71 -1.30
C ASP A 22 4.81 -7.89 0.21
N GLU A 23 6.02 -8.08 0.71
CA GLU A 23 6.21 -8.27 2.14
C GLU A 23 5.86 -7.01 2.92
N ILE A 24 6.25 -5.86 2.38
CA ILE A 24 5.96 -4.60 3.04
C ILE A 24 4.46 -4.38 3.08
N LEU A 25 3.80 -4.60 1.97
CA LEU A 25 2.37 -4.40 1.87
C LEU A 25 1.60 -5.32 2.81
N GLU A 26 1.98 -6.59 2.84
CA GLU A 26 1.32 -7.54 3.73
C GLU A 26 1.50 -7.15 5.18
N HIS A 27 2.69 -6.72 5.53
CA HIS A 27 2.96 -6.32 6.90
C HIS A 27 2.03 -5.17 7.33
N ILE A 28 1.87 -4.18 6.47
CA ILE A 28 1.03 -3.04 6.78
C ILE A 28 -0.43 -3.45 6.86
N LEU A 29 -0.88 -4.26 5.91
CA LEU A 29 -2.29 -4.65 5.87
C LEU A 29 -2.70 -5.48 7.08
N TYR A 30 -1.79 -6.35 7.54
CA TYR A 30 -2.16 -7.25 8.62
C TYR A 30 -1.86 -6.70 9.99
N ASN A 31 -1.00 -5.71 10.12
CA ASN A 31 -0.57 -5.24 11.43
C ASN A 31 -1.03 -3.83 11.77
N PHE A 32 -1.39 -3.03 10.78
CA PHE A 32 -1.71 -1.63 11.03
C PHE A 32 -3.10 -1.22 10.58
N LEU A 33 -3.76 -2.04 9.79
CA LEU A 33 -5.10 -1.75 9.31
C LEU A 33 -6.06 -2.83 9.75
N SER A 34 -7.27 -2.42 10.09
CA SER A 34 -8.33 -3.40 10.33
C SER A 34 -8.73 -4.01 8.99
N GLY A 35 -9.50 -5.11 9.05
CA GLY A 35 -9.95 -5.76 7.84
C GLY A 35 -10.71 -4.83 6.91
N SER A 36 -11.63 -4.03 7.48
CA SER A 36 -12.41 -3.13 6.62
C SER A 36 -11.57 -1.98 6.11
N GLU A 37 -10.61 -1.51 6.89
CA GLU A 37 -9.71 -0.46 6.41
C GLU A 37 -8.81 -0.99 5.31
N ALA A 38 -8.33 -2.21 5.45
CA ALA A 38 -7.49 -2.80 4.43
C ALA A 38 -8.26 -2.98 3.12
N LEU A 39 -9.49 -3.43 3.21
CA LEU A 39 -10.32 -3.61 2.03
C LEU A 39 -10.57 -2.26 1.36
N GLU A 40 -10.90 -1.26 2.14
CA GLU A 40 -11.16 0.06 1.62
C GLU A 40 -9.91 0.63 0.92
N ALA A 41 -8.76 0.44 1.54
CA ALA A 41 -7.51 0.93 0.96
C ALA A 41 -7.22 0.24 -0.36
N MET A 42 -7.45 -1.07 -0.42
CA MET A 42 -7.19 -1.80 -1.64
C MET A 42 -8.15 -1.43 -2.74
N GLU A 43 -9.41 -1.21 -2.40
CA GLU A 43 -10.40 -0.79 -3.40
C GLU A 43 -10.06 0.59 -3.94
N ASP A 44 -9.64 1.48 -3.06
CA ASP A 44 -9.25 2.81 -3.47
C ASP A 44 -8.03 2.76 -4.39
N SER A 45 -7.06 1.92 -4.03
CA SER A 45 -5.86 1.76 -4.84
C SER A 45 -6.20 1.17 -6.20
N ARG A 46 -7.11 0.21 -6.23
CA ARG A 46 -7.52 -0.38 -7.49
C ARG A 46 -8.12 0.68 -8.41
N ASP A 47 -8.97 1.54 -7.83
CA ASP A 47 -9.60 2.59 -8.62
C ASP A 47 -8.56 3.57 -9.16
N GLU A 48 -7.50 3.78 -8.40
CA GLU A 48 -6.44 4.69 -8.81
C GLU A 48 -5.61 4.10 -9.95
N PHE A 49 -5.25 2.84 -9.82
CA PHE A 49 -4.30 2.22 -10.76
C PHE A 49 -4.96 1.46 -11.90
N ILE A 50 -6.20 1.03 -11.71
CA ILE A 50 -6.93 0.30 -12.74
C ILE A 50 -8.32 0.90 -12.87
N PRO A 51 -8.39 2.16 -13.33
CA PRO A 51 -9.70 2.81 -13.42
C PRO A 51 -10.59 2.09 -14.41
N GLY A 52 -11.80 1.83 -13.98
CA GLY A 52 -12.77 1.19 -14.85
C GLY A 52 -12.84 -0.31 -14.76
N GLU A 53 -11.89 -0.92 -14.06
CA GLU A 53 -11.89 -2.37 -14.02
C GLU A 53 -13.09 -2.92 -13.27
N ASP A 54 -13.46 -2.24 -12.20
CA ASP A 54 -14.55 -2.70 -11.38
C ASP A 54 -15.90 -2.47 -12.00
N MET A 55 -15.92 -1.82 -13.12
CA MET A 55 -17.16 -1.49 -13.73
C MET A 55 -17.83 -2.62 -14.39
N GLU A 56 -17.36 -3.54 -14.49
CA GLU A 56 -17.91 -4.52 -15.08
C GLU A 56 -18.99 -5.11 -14.63
N ASP A 57 -19.38 -5.04 -14.29
CA ASP A 57 -20.40 -5.61 -13.83
C ASP A 57 -21.14 -5.66 -14.09
#